data_29f98571d2f6a95fa4e1b2603d65eb5c
#
_entry.id   29f98571d2f6a95fa4e1b2603d65eb5c
#
_cell.length_a   1.000
_cell.length_b   1.000
_cell.length_c   1.000
_cell.angle_alpha   90.00
_cell.angle_beta   90.00
_cell.angle_gamma   90.00
#
_symmetry.space_group_name_H-M   'P 1'
#
loop_
_entity.id
_entity.type
_entity.pdbx_description
1 polymer ?
#
loop_
_entity_poly.entity_id
_entity_poly.type
_entity_poly.pdbx_seq_one_letter_code
_entity_poly.pdbx_strand_id
1 'polypeptide(L)'
;MSSILDTYTIYSPIETTKERLFVSVTSYGIIFSTNTVKALRTPSRVDVYCNPEKKQMALKPNNATGQLNFIPNKSNKYVRWNNYKLKNKMRSIAGFELDGNRYQGRYYKDENIIIFDFNKSKPVRTRKTLRA
;
A
#
# COMPACT_ATOMS: atom_id res chain seq x y z
N MET A 1 26.66 -29.09 -5.11
CA MET A 1 25.88 -30.22 -5.61
C MET A 1 24.42 -29.85 -5.75
N SER A 2 23.88 -29.96 -6.94
CA SER A 2 22.48 -29.59 -7.13
C SER A 2 21.55 -30.74 -6.73
N SER A 3 20.39 -30.38 -6.24
CA SER A 3 19.35 -31.29 -5.86
C SER A 3 18.27 -31.32 -6.93
N ILE A 4 17.48 -32.38 -6.95
CA ILE A 4 16.32 -32.45 -7.85
C ILE A 4 15.42 -31.22 -7.68
N LEU A 5 15.34 -30.71 -6.46
CA LEU A 5 14.47 -29.58 -6.13
C LEU A 5 15.01 -28.22 -6.60
N ASP A 6 16.25 -28.16 -7.09
CA ASP A 6 16.82 -26.90 -7.54
C ASP A 6 16.06 -26.25 -8.69
N THR A 7 15.38 -27.06 -9.48
CA THR A 7 14.57 -26.56 -10.60
C THR A 7 13.14 -26.17 -10.19
N TYR A 8 12.79 -26.40 -8.94
CA TYR A 8 11.45 -26.13 -8.44
C TYR A 8 11.44 -24.92 -7.54
N THR A 9 10.35 -24.17 -7.62
CA THR A 9 10.12 -23.07 -6.71
C THR A 9 9.33 -23.59 -5.52
N ILE A 10 9.83 -23.29 -4.32
CA ILE A 10 9.12 -23.68 -3.11
C ILE A 10 7.85 -22.85 -3.01
N TYR A 11 6.71 -23.53 -2.88
CA TYR A 11 5.47 -22.83 -2.60
C TYR A 11 5.54 -22.24 -1.20
N SER A 12 5.29 -20.95 -1.10
CA SER A 12 5.26 -20.26 0.18
C SER A 12 4.06 -19.34 0.24
N PRO A 13 3.20 -19.49 1.25
CA PRO A 13 2.10 -18.56 1.45
C PRO A 13 2.58 -17.12 1.67
N ILE A 14 3.82 -16.95 2.11
CA ILE A 14 4.42 -15.63 2.36
C ILE A 14 4.64 -14.88 1.06
N GLU A 15 4.91 -15.57 -0.04
CA GLU A 15 5.10 -14.91 -1.34
C GLU A 15 3.85 -14.17 -1.78
N THR A 16 2.68 -14.71 -1.45
CA THR A 16 1.43 -14.04 -1.80
C THR A 16 1.24 -12.75 -1.01
N THR A 17 1.90 -12.58 0.14
CA THR A 17 1.79 -11.34 0.91
C THR A 17 2.50 -10.18 0.24
N LYS A 18 3.51 -10.43 -0.57
CA LYS A 18 4.17 -9.37 -1.34
C LYS A 18 3.21 -8.73 -2.34
N GLU A 19 2.29 -9.52 -2.88
CA GLU A 19 1.27 -9.05 -3.79
C GLU A 19 0.14 -8.31 -3.09
N ARG A 20 0.14 -8.34 -1.76
CA ARG A 20 -0.89 -7.71 -0.93
C ARG A 20 -0.44 -6.39 -0.34
N LEU A 21 0.59 -5.79 -0.90
CA LEU A 21 0.93 -4.41 -0.56
C LEU A 21 0.00 -3.51 -1.35
N PHE A 22 -0.91 -2.85 -0.66
CA PHE A 22 -1.85 -1.98 -1.35
C PHE A 22 -2.33 -0.85 -0.46
N VAL A 23 -2.80 0.19 -1.11
CA VAL A 23 -3.54 1.27 -0.47
C VAL A 23 -4.96 1.25 -1.01
N SER A 24 -5.94 1.26 -0.11
CA SER A 24 -7.35 1.33 -0.47
C SER A 24 -7.83 2.76 -0.29
N VAL A 25 -8.59 3.25 -1.25
CA VAL A 25 -9.20 4.58 -1.16
C VAL A 25 -10.71 4.40 -1.13
N THR A 26 -11.32 4.83 -0.06
CA THR A 26 -12.77 4.71 0.13
C THR A 26 -13.32 6.02 0.64
N SER A 27 -14.65 6.09 0.77
CA SER A 27 -15.30 7.25 1.39
C SER A 27 -14.89 7.42 2.86
N TYR A 28 -14.37 6.34 3.48
CA TYR A 28 -13.94 6.38 4.89
C TYR A 28 -12.48 6.82 5.06
N GLY A 29 -11.73 6.90 3.99
CA GLY A 29 -10.35 7.38 4.06
C GLY A 29 -9.38 6.60 3.20
N ILE A 30 -8.10 6.80 3.49
CA ILE A 30 -6.99 6.14 2.83
C ILE A 30 -6.48 5.06 3.77
N ILE A 31 -6.47 3.81 3.32
CA ILE A 31 -6.16 2.67 4.17
C ILE A 31 -4.98 1.91 3.57
N PHE A 32 -3.89 1.82 4.34
CA PHE A 32 -2.71 1.04 3.95
C PHE A 32 -2.80 -0.36 4.55
N SER A 33 -2.62 -1.37 3.72
CA SER A 33 -2.75 -2.77 4.15
C SER A 33 -1.78 -3.11 5.27
N THR A 34 -2.14 -4.11 6.07
CA THR A 34 -1.29 -4.60 7.15
C THR A 34 0.09 -5.01 6.63
N ASN A 35 0.13 -5.63 5.45
CA ASN A 35 1.39 -6.04 4.85
C ASN A 35 2.25 -4.85 4.43
N THR A 36 1.63 -3.75 4.00
CA THR A 36 2.35 -2.50 3.73
C THR A 36 3.04 -1.98 4.98
N VAL A 37 2.32 -1.99 6.10
CA VAL A 37 2.89 -1.55 7.38
C VAL A 37 4.07 -2.43 7.80
N LYS A 38 3.91 -3.75 7.66
CA LYS A 38 4.96 -4.71 8.01
C LYS A 38 6.19 -4.58 7.11
N ALA A 39 5.98 -4.37 5.82
CA ALA A 39 7.09 -4.23 4.88
C ALA A 39 7.96 -3.03 5.22
N LEU A 40 7.35 -1.94 5.68
CA LEU A 40 8.06 -0.75 6.12
C LEU A 40 8.57 -0.85 7.56
N ARG A 41 8.38 -2.00 8.22
CA ARG A 41 8.81 -2.26 9.61
C ARG A 41 8.12 -1.37 10.62
N THR A 42 6.84 -1.12 10.39
CA THR A 42 5.96 -0.38 11.31
C THR A 42 6.58 0.94 11.74
N PRO A 43 6.89 1.85 10.81
CA PRO A 43 7.41 3.16 11.21
C PRO A 43 6.34 3.99 11.91
N SER A 44 6.78 4.91 12.75
CA SER A 44 5.84 5.82 13.42
C SER A 44 5.45 7.00 12.54
N ARG A 45 6.31 7.39 11.60
CA ARG A 45 6.06 8.52 10.70
C ARG A 45 6.61 8.20 9.31
N VAL A 46 5.98 8.78 8.31
CA VAL A 46 6.39 8.60 6.92
C VAL A 46 6.32 9.92 6.16
N ASP A 47 7.05 9.99 5.06
CA ASP A 47 6.90 11.03 4.05
C ASP A 47 6.21 10.42 2.82
N VAL A 48 5.43 11.24 2.15
CA VAL A 48 4.72 10.87 0.92
C VAL A 48 5.37 11.60 -0.25
N TYR A 49 5.74 10.84 -1.27
CA TYR A 49 6.29 11.38 -2.50
C TYR A 49 5.31 11.12 -3.64
N CYS A 50 5.15 12.10 -4.52
CA CYS A 50 4.17 12.03 -5.60
C CYS A 50 4.86 12.13 -6.94
N ASN A 51 4.45 11.28 -7.89
CA ASN A 51 4.95 11.30 -9.26
C ASN A 51 3.78 11.37 -10.24
N PRO A 52 3.34 12.57 -10.65
CA PRO A 52 2.19 12.71 -11.54
C PRO A 52 2.41 12.11 -12.92
N GLU A 53 3.63 12.13 -13.44
CA GLU A 53 3.92 11.57 -14.75
C GLU A 53 3.64 10.08 -14.80
N LYS A 54 4.07 9.36 -13.77
CA LYS A 54 3.87 7.91 -13.69
C LYS A 54 2.58 7.53 -12.99
N LYS A 55 1.85 8.50 -12.46
CA LYS A 55 0.65 8.28 -11.65
C LYS A 55 0.94 7.35 -10.49
N GLN A 56 1.96 7.71 -9.72
CA GLN A 56 2.44 6.91 -8.60
C GLN A 56 2.61 7.76 -7.36
N MET A 57 2.51 7.09 -6.21
CA MET A 57 2.76 7.69 -4.90
C MET A 57 3.67 6.76 -4.11
N ALA A 58 4.65 7.31 -3.43
CA ALA A 58 5.58 6.52 -2.62
C ALA A 58 5.49 6.90 -1.15
N LEU A 59 5.66 5.89 -0.30
CA LEU A 59 5.81 6.07 1.14
C LEU A 59 7.23 5.74 1.54
N LYS A 60 7.85 6.65 2.29
CA LYS A 60 9.18 6.42 2.85
C LYS A 60 9.15 6.65 4.35
N PRO A 61 9.61 5.68 5.16
CA PRO A 61 9.70 5.88 6.60
C PRO A 61 10.62 7.03 6.96
N ASN A 62 10.18 7.85 7.90
CA ASN A 62 10.99 8.94 8.44
C ASN A 62 10.52 9.21 9.86
N ASN A 63 10.99 8.42 10.80
CA ASN A 63 10.54 8.50 12.20
C ASN A 63 10.88 9.82 12.87
N ALA A 64 11.94 10.49 12.42
CA ALA A 64 12.41 11.72 13.06
C ALA A 64 11.60 12.94 12.63
N THR A 65 11.38 13.13 11.33
CA THR A 65 10.78 14.35 10.79
C THR A 65 9.69 14.09 9.74
N GLY A 66 9.16 12.87 9.68
CA GLY A 66 8.13 12.53 8.72
C GLY A 66 6.89 13.40 8.87
N GLN A 67 6.27 13.73 7.75
CA GLN A 67 5.14 14.64 7.69
C GLN A 67 3.86 14.03 8.23
N LEU A 68 3.71 12.72 8.14
CA LEU A 68 2.47 12.05 8.48
C LEU A 68 2.71 10.93 9.49
N ASN A 69 1.79 10.80 10.44
CA ASN A 69 1.81 9.69 11.38
C ASN A 69 1.44 8.40 10.66
N PHE A 70 2.11 7.31 11.01
CA PHE A 70 1.85 6.01 10.39
C PHE A 70 1.65 4.96 11.48
N ILE A 71 0.66 5.18 12.33
CA ILE A 71 0.40 4.35 13.49
C ILE A 71 -0.73 3.36 13.18
N PRO A 72 -0.44 2.05 13.20
CA PRO A 72 -1.45 1.06 12.89
C PRO A 72 -2.54 0.99 13.96
N ASN A 73 -3.72 0.62 13.51
CA ASN A 73 -4.84 0.32 14.39
C ASN A 73 -4.50 -0.90 15.24
N LYS A 74 -4.86 -0.87 16.51
CA LYS A 74 -4.53 -1.95 17.47
C LYS A 74 -5.18 -3.28 17.10
N SER A 75 -6.40 -3.24 16.58
CA SER A 75 -7.12 -4.47 16.23
C SER A 75 -6.73 -5.01 14.87
N ASN A 76 -6.68 -4.15 13.85
CA ASN A 76 -6.55 -4.55 12.45
C ASN A 76 -5.13 -4.51 11.93
N LYS A 77 -4.27 -3.75 12.60
CA LYS A 77 -2.86 -3.59 12.19
C LYS A 77 -2.66 -2.87 10.85
N TYR A 78 -3.71 -2.30 10.29
CA TYR A 78 -3.57 -1.41 9.13
C TYR A 78 -3.50 0.04 9.57
N VAL A 79 -3.05 0.93 8.67
CA VAL A 79 -3.03 2.37 8.91
C VAL A 79 -4.15 3.02 8.11
N ARG A 80 -4.94 3.87 8.76
CA ARG A 80 -5.98 4.63 8.08
C ARG A 80 -5.77 6.13 8.30
N TRP A 81 -5.79 6.86 7.21
CA TRP A 81 -5.73 8.31 7.25
C TRP A 81 -7.05 8.92 6.81
N ASN A 82 -7.55 9.87 7.59
CA ASN A 82 -8.68 10.71 7.21
C ASN A 82 -8.16 12.06 6.70
N ASN A 83 -7.26 12.01 5.73
CA ASN A 83 -6.60 13.20 5.21
C ASN A 83 -7.19 13.59 3.86
N TYR A 84 -8.13 14.51 3.90
CA TYR A 84 -8.86 14.94 2.73
C TYR A 84 -7.96 15.63 1.70
N LYS A 85 -7.03 16.44 2.17
CA LYS A 85 -6.09 17.14 1.29
C LYS A 85 -5.22 16.17 0.52
N LEU A 86 -4.72 15.14 1.21
CA LEU A 86 -3.92 14.11 0.56
C LEU A 86 -4.74 13.32 -0.44
N LYS A 87 -5.97 12.98 -0.09
CA LYS A 87 -6.85 12.25 -0.99
C LYS A 87 -7.10 13.04 -2.29
N ASN A 88 -7.32 14.34 -2.17
CA ASN A 88 -7.48 15.20 -3.34
C ASN A 88 -6.19 15.26 -4.16
N LYS A 89 -5.04 15.31 -3.51
CA LYS A 89 -3.76 15.29 -4.20
C LYS A 89 -3.56 13.98 -4.96
N MET A 90 -3.94 12.85 -4.35
CA MET A 90 -3.86 11.54 -4.98
C MET A 90 -4.74 11.48 -6.23
N ARG A 91 -5.97 12.01 -6.16
CA ARG A 91 -6.86 12.09 -7.33
C ARG A 91 -6.25 12.92 -8.45
N SER A 92 -5.61 14.02 -8.10
CA SER A 92 -4.95 14.89 -9.06
C SER A 92 -3.81 14.16 -9.76
N ILE A 93 -3.03 13.39 -9.01
CA ILE A 93 -1.94 12.59 -9.56
C ILE A 93 -2.46 11.51 -10.51
N ALA A 94 -3.50 10.81 -10.08
CA ALA A 94 -4.08 9.73 -10.85
C ALA A 94 -4.81 10.21 -12.10
N GLY A 95 -5.47 11.35 -12.00
CA GLY A 95 -6.29 11.89 -13.08
C GLY A 95 -7.66 11.24 -13.20
N PHE A 96 -8.07 10.45 -12.19
CA PHE A 96 -9.38 9.81 -12.16
C PHE A 96 -9.80 9.57 -10.70
N GLU A 97 -11.08 9.18 -10.51
CA GLU A 97 -11.61 8.94 -9.17
C GLU A 97 -11.00 7.67 -8.57
N LEU A 98 -10.51 7.78 -7.35
CA LEU A 98 -9.84 6.68 -6.68
C LEU A 98 -10.75 5.88 -5.74
N ASP A 99 -11.88 6.45 -5.32
CA ASP A 99 -12.76 5.82 -4.34
C ASP A 99 -13.28 4.46 -4.80
N GLY A 100 -13.31 3.51 -3.87
CA GLY A 100 -13.84 2.18 -4.13
C GLY A 100 -12.82 1.20 -4.68
N ASN A 101 -11.58 1.60 -4.82
CA ASN A 101 -10.53 0.74 -5.36
C ASN A 101 -9.33 0.67 -4.43
N ARG A 102 -8.55 -0.37 -4.61
CA ARG A 102 -7.23 -0.48 -3.99
C ARG A 102 -6.17 -0.50 -5.07
N TYR A 103 -5.00 0.02 -4.74
CA TYR A 103 -3.92 0.23 -5.70
C TYR A 103 -2.69 -0.52 -5.21
N GLN A 104 -2.11 -1.31 -6.10
CA GLN A 104 -1.01 -2.19 -5.76
C GLN A 104 0.25 -1.40 -5.45
N GLY A 105 0.95 -1.82 -4.39
CA GLY A 105 2.24 -1.28 -4.02
C GLY A 105 3.35 -2.27 -4.31
N ARG A 106 4.56 -1.74 -4.44
CA ARG A 106 5.76 -2.54 -4.59
C ARG A 106 6.83 -2.00 -3.66
N TYR A 107 7.47 -2.90 -2.92
CA TYR A 107 8.51 -2.54 -1.97
C TYR A 107 9.87 -2.56 -2.63
N TYR A 108 10.63 -1.49 -2.44
CA TYR A 108 12.00 -1.34 -2.92
C TYR A 108 12.92 -1.36 -1.72
N LYS A 109 13.56 -2.50 -1.50
CA LYS A 109 14.35 -2.75 -0.31
C LYS A 109 15.51 -1.79 -0.12
N ASP A 110 16.23 -1.48 -1.19
CA ASP A 110 17.43 -0.65 -1.12
C ASP A 110 17.13 0.76 -0.62
N GLU A 111 15.99 1.29 -0.98
CA GLU A 111 15.58 2.64 -0.59
C GLU A 111 14.60 2.64 0.58
N ASN A 112 14.11 1.47 0.96
CA ASN A 112 13.08 1.30 2.00
C ASN A 112 11.85 2.14 1.71
N ILE A 113 11.31 2.00 0.50
CA ILE A 113 10.10 2.70 0.07
C ILE A 113 9.10 1.72 -0.53
N ILE A 114 7.83 2.09 -0.47
CA ILE A 114 6.77 1.39 -1.21
C ILE A 114 6.19 2.38 -2.21
N ILE A 115 6.11 1.97 -3.46
CA ILE A 115 5.51 2.77 -4.53
C ILE A 115 4.17 2.15 -4.90
N PHE A 116 3.11 2.95 -4.82
CA PHE A 116 1.76 2.55 -5.22
C PHE A 116 1.49 3.09 -6.62
N ASP A 117 1.00 2.21 -7.50
CA ASP A 117 0.71 2.55 -8.88
C ASP A 117 -0.80 2.70 -9.08
N PHE A 118 -1.26 3.91 -9.35
CA PHE A 118 -2.68 4.16 -9.52
C PHE A 118 -3.25 3.55 -10.80
N ASN A 119 -2.39 3.11 -11.72
CA ASN A 119 -2.84 2.39 -12.90
C ASN A 119 -3.12 0.91 -12.63
N LYS A 120 -2.70 0.39 -11.48
CA LYS A 120 -2.90 -1.01 -11.09
C LYS A 120 -3.93 -1.09 -9.98
N SER A 121 -5.19 -1.02 -10.34
CA SER A 121 -6.28 -0.99 -9.39
C SER A 121 -7.09 -2.27 -9.40
N LYS A 122 -7.71 -2.54 -8.25
CA LYS A 122 -8.70 -3.61 -8.09
C LYS A 122 -9.83 -3.07 -7.22
N PRO A 123 -11.08 -3.49 -7.45
CA PRO A 123 -12.17 -3.06 -6.58
C PRO A 123 -11.97 -3.50 -5.14
N VAL A 124 -12.35 -2.65 -4.20
CA VAL A 124 -12.40 -3.02 -2.79
C VAL A 124 -13.61 -3.90 -2.58
N ARG A 125 -13.39 -5.12 -2.07
CA ARG A 125 -14.49 -6.02 -1.77
C ARG A 125 -15.07 -5.73 -0.39
N THR A 126 -16.39 -5.66 -0.34
CA THR A 126 -17.12 -5.53 0.91
C THR A 126 -17.97 -6.78 1.11
N ARG A 127 -18.50 -6.96 2.32
CA ARG A 127 -19.42 -8.07 2.58
C ARG A 127 -20.66 -8.01 1.71
N LYS A 128 -21.15 -6.82 1.41
CA LYS A 128 -22.29 -6.64 0.52
C LYS A 128 -22.00 -7.18 -0.87
N THR A 129 -20.81 -6.95 -1.37
CA THR A 129 -20.39 -7.45 -2.68
C THR A 129 -20.41 -8.95 -2.71
N LEU A 130 -20.03 -9.61 -1.63
CA LEU A 130 -19.99 -11.06 -1.55
C LEU A 130 -21.38 -11.71 -1.52
N ARG A 131 -22.40 -10.93 -1.18
CA ARG A 131 -23.78 -11.44 -1.12
C ARG A 131 -24.52 -11.34 -2.44
N ALA A 132 -23.99 -10.59 -3.33
CA ALA A 132 -24.66 -10.30 -4.60
C ALA A 132 -24.78 -11.55 -5.48
#